data_b75f627a32c2b341e62f5a543a6ebbff
#
_entry.id   b75f627a32c2b341e62f5a543a6ebbff
#
_cell.length_a   1.000
_cell.length_b   1.000
_cell.length_c   1.000
_cell.angle_alpha   90.00
_cell.angle_beta   90.00
_cell.angle_gamma   90.00
#
_symmetry.space_group_name_H-M   'P 1'
#
loop_
_entity.id
_entity.type
_entity.pdbx_description
1 polymer ?
#
loop_
_entity_poly.entity_id
_entity_poly.type
_entity_poly.pdbx_seq_one_letter_code
_entity_poly.pdbx_strand_id
1 'polypeptide(L)'
;YLAYESVEKKIGYRPRVIYLTPQGEVFRQNMAREFAKEQDLVFLCGHYEGIDERVLEEIVTDYVSIGDYVLTGGELPAMVMMDAISRMVPGVLSNQESGETESFSEGLLEYPQYSRPEEWHEKKVPPVLLSGHHANIEKWRREQSLMRTAKRRPELLKKADITNKEWNQIRQWRKESKAETDKE
;
A
#
# COMPACT_ATOMS: atom_id res chain seq x y z
N TYR A 1 -0.38 22.63 21.64
CA TYR A 1 -1.58 22.21 22.36
C TYR A 1 -2.82 23.05 21.98
N LEU A 2 -2.74 24.39 22.05
CA LEU A 2 -3.89 25.28 21.78
C LEU A 2 -4.53 25.06 20.39
N ALA A 3 -3.74 24.73 19.37
CA ALA A 3 -4.27 24.41 18.06
C ALA A 3 -5.12 23.13 18.08
N TYR A 4 -4.66 22.10 18.78
CA TYR A 4 -5.42 20.87 18.99
C TYR A 4 -6.73 21.14 19.74
N GLU A 5 -6.70 21.88 20.86
CA GLU A 5 -7.93 22.26 21.59
C GLU A 5 -8.93 23.00 20.70
N SER A 6 -8.46 23.87 19.81
CA SER A 6 -9.33 24.58 18.87
C SER A 6 -10.03 23.61 17.89
N VAL A 7 -9.33 22.58 17.44
CA VAL A 7 -9.93 21.54 16.59
C VAL A 7 -10.95 20.72 17.38
N GLU A 8 -10.57 20.22 18.55
CA GLU A 8 -11.44 19.42 19.43
C GLU A 8 -12.75 20.16 19.76
N LYS A 9 -12.66 21.45 20.13
CA LYS A 9 -13.84 22.30 20.37
C LYS A 9 -14.71 22.46 19.13
N LYS A 10 -14.12 22.55 17.95
CA LYS A 10 -14.85 22.72 16.69
C LYS A 10 -15.62 21.48 16.30
N ILE A 11 -15.04 20.29 16.47
CA ILE A 11 -15.67 19.02 16.09
C ILE A 11 -16.55 18.44 17.21
N GLY A 12 -16.32 18.85 18.47
CA GLY A 12 -17.13 18.47 19.63
C GLY A 12 -16.76 17.14 20.28
N TYR A 13 -15.66 16.52 19.89
CA TYR A 13 -15.15 15.30 20.48
C TYR A 13 -13.62 15.18 20.27
N ARG A 14 -12.99 14.24 20.96
CA ARG A 14 -11.54 13.96 20.85
C ARG A 14 -11.23 13.17 19.58
N PRO A 15 -10.57 13.75 18.56
CA PRO A 15 -10.25 13.06 17.32
C PRO A 15 -9.09 12.09 17.49
N ARG A 16 -8.94 11.19 16.54
CA ARG A 16 -7.71 10.39 16.41
C ARG A 16 -6.55 11.27 15.94
N VAL A 17 -5.43 11.28 16.66
CA VAL A 17 -4.29 12.16 16.42
C VAL A 17 -3.08 11.32 16.03
N ILE A 18 -2.62 11.49 14.80
CA ILE A 18 -1.48 10.78 14.23
C ILE A 18 -0.25 11.69 14.27
N TYR A 19 0.74 11.35 15.07
CA TYR A 19 2.03 12.02 15.09
C TYR A 19 3.00 11.36 14.12
N LEU A 20 3.55 12.16 13.18
CA LEU A 20 4.44 11.71 12.14
C LEU A 20 5.89 11.78 12.62
N THR A 21 6.45 10.62 12.91
CA THR A 21 7.77 10.49 13.54
C THR A 21 8.47 9.19 13.13
N PRO A 22 9.82 9.20 12.98
CA PRO A 22 10.60 7.97 12.78
C PRO A 22 10.46 6.93 13.89
N GLN A 23 9.99 7.33 15.08
CA GLN A 23 9.78 6.43 16.23
C GLN A 23 8.52 5.56 16.11
N GLY A 24 7.63 5.91 15.18
CA GLY A 24 6.33 5.25 15.01
C GLY A 24 6.38 3.93 14.25
N GLU A 25 5.26 3.20 14.27
CA GLU A 25 5.06 2.04 13.42
C GLU A 25 5.09 2.45 11.93
N VAL A 26 5.74 1.61 11.11
CA VAL A 26 5.82 1.88 9.67
C VAL A 26 4.45 1.76 9.01
N PHE A 27 3.99 2.84 8.40
CA PHE A 27 2.71 2.93 7.71
C PHE A 27 2.55 1.87 6.62
N ARG A 28 1.42 1.21 6.60
CA ARG A 28 1.08 0.14 5.65
C ARG A 28 -0.37 0.26 5.20
N GLN A 29 -0.72 -0.45 4.14
CA GLN A 29 -2.05 -0.42 3.53
C GLN A 29 -3.19 -0.81 4.50
N ASN A 30 -2.95 -1.71 5.45
CA ASN A 30 -3.93 -2.06 6.49
C ASN A 30 -4.24 -0.87 7.42
N MET A 31 -3.22 -0.07 7.77
CA MET A 31 -3.41 1.15 8.57
C MET A 31 -4.20 2.19 7.78
N ALA A 32 -3.95 2.35 6.47
CA ALA A 32 -4.75 3.24 5.62
C ALA A 32 -6.24 2.85 5.64
N ARG A 33 -6.54 1.54 5.54
CA ARG A 33 -7.93 1.04 5.63
C ARG A 33 -8.55 1.26 7.01
N GLU A 34 -7.77 1.19 8.06
CA GLU A 34 -8.23 1.45 9.43
C GLU A 34 -8.53 2.94 9.62
N PHE A 35 -7.60 3.80 9.28
CA PHE A 35 -7.75 5.24 9.41
C PHE A 35 -8.88 5.81 8.53
N ALA A 36 -9.14 5.20 7.38
CA ALA A 36 -10.24 5.61 6.50
C ALA A 36 -11.65 5.38 7.09
N LYS A 37 -11.76 4.66 8.22
CA LYS A 37 -13.03 4.47 8.94
C LYS A 37 -13.34 5.58 9.93
N GLU A 38 -12.34 6.39 10.26
CA GLU A 38 -12.50 7.51 11.18
C GLU A 38 -13.25 8.66 10.51
N GLN A 39 -14.07 9.36 11.28
CA GLN A 39 -14.78 10.53 10.80
C GLN A 39 -13.84 11.72 10.62
N ASP A 40 -12.92 11.91 11.57
CA ASP A 40 -11.92 12.96 11.56
C ASP A 40 -10.55 12.42 11.97
N LEU A 41 -9.51 12.86 11.26
CA LEU A 41 -8.10 12.57 11.57
C LEU A 41 -7.34 13.88 11.73
N VAL A 42 -6.54 13.98 12.78
CA VAL A 42 -5.59 15.07 12.99
C VAL A 42 -4.18 14.56 12.72
N PHE A 43 -3.48 15.19 11.79
CA PHE A 43 -2.06 14.93 11.56
C PHE A 43 -1.21 15.95 12.30
N LEU A 44 -0.40 15.49 13.23
CA LEU A 44 0.56 16.30 13.96
C LEU A 44 1.92 16.23 13.25
N CYS A 45 2.28 17.33 12.58
CA CYS A 45 3.52 17.46 11.84
C CYS A 45 4.55 18.16 12.72
N GLY A 46 5.56 17.43 13.18
CA GLY A 46 6.68 18.02 13.92
C GLY A 46 7.62 18.79 13.02
N HIS A 47 8.18 19.88 13.55
CA HIS A 47 9.21 20.69 12.91
C HIS A 47 10.32 21.01 13.93
N TYR A 48 11.51 21.34 13.46
CA TYR A 48 12.67 21.67 14.32
C TYR A 48 13.08 20.52 15.26
N GLU A 49 13.38 20.86 16.53
CA GLU A 49 13.90 19.93 17.55
C GLU A 49 12.85 18.95 18.11
N GLY A 50 11.55 19.14 17.79
CA GLY A 50 10.48 18.28 18.25
C GLY A 50 9.35 19.02 18.99
N ILE A 51 8.46 18.23 19.56
CA ILE A 51 7.30 18.69 20.34
C ILE A 51 7.49 18.27 21.79
N ASP A 52 7.06 19.09 22.75
CA ASP A 52 7.11 18.76 24.17
C ASP A 52 6.41 17.41 24.43
N GLU A 53 7.14 16.49 25.08
CA GLU A 53 6.67 15.12 25.31
C GLU A 53 5.36 15.07 26.07
N ARG A 54 5.15 15.98 27.03
CA ARG A 54 3.90 16.08 27.81
C ARG A 54 2.68 16.39 26.93
N VAL A 55 2.88 17.11 25.83
CA VAL A 55 1.84 17.36 24.85
C VAL A 55 1.58 16.13 24.02
N LEU A 56 2.64 15.42 23.61
CA LEU A 56 2.51 14.16 22.86
C LEU A 56 1.77 13.12 23.67
N GLU A 57 2.16 12.90 24.92
CA GLU A 57 1.50 11.97 25.85
C GLU A 57 0.00 12.30 26.06
N GLU A 58 -0.36 13.57 26.06
CA GLU A 58 -1.74 14.02 26.27
C GLU A 58 -2.64 13.84 25.07
N ILE A 59 -2.15 14.11 23.85
CA ILE A 59 -3.02 14.22 22.67
C ILE A 59 -2.81 13.15 21.61
N VAL A 60 -1.63 12.53 21.50
CA VAL A 60 -1.33 11.59 20.43
C VAL A 60 -1.95 10.23 20.69
N THR A 61 -2.62 9.70 19.68
CA THR A 61 -3.17 8.33 19.71
C THR A 61 -2.29 7.33 18.95
N ASP A 62 -1.63 7.80 17.89
CA ASP A 62 -0.84 6.95 17.01
C ASP A 62 0.49 7.62 16.64
N TYR A 63 1.59 6.89 16.81
CA TYR A 63 2.92 7.25 16.33
C TYR A 63 3.17 6.51 15.02
N VAL A 64 3.37 7.24 13.91
CA VAL A 64 3.47 6.62 12.58
C VAL A 64 4.70 7.12 11.83
N SER A 65 5.46 6.19 11.27
CA SER A 65 6.59 6.43 10.37
C SER A 65 6.23 6.06 8.93
N ILE A 66 6.80 6.72 7.93
CA ILE A 66 6.70 6.28 6.54
C ILE A 66 7.93 5.50 6.05
N GLY A 67 8.90 5.25 6.92
CA GLY A 67 10.13 4.49 6.61
C GLY A 67 11.31 4.90 7.47
N ASP A 68 12.39 4.12 7.40
CA ASP A 68 13.61 4.31 8.20
C ASP A 68 14.52 5.38 7.57
N TYR A 69 14.04 6.60 7.49
CA TYR A 69 14.79 7.78 7.03
C TYR A 69 14.21 9.06 7.65
N VAL A 70 15.01 10.11 7.69
CA VAL A 70 14.63 11.38 8.30
C VAL A 70 14.30 12.41 7.22
N LEU A 71 13.19 13.13 7.41
CA LEU A 71 12.77 14.27 6.60
C LEU A 71 12.84 15.56 7.40
N THR A 72 12.76 16.71 6.71
CA THR A 72 12.82 18.03 7.34
C THR A 72 11.59 18.40 8.17
N GLY A 73 10.46 17.71 7.95
CA GLY A 73 9.22 17.94 8.66
C GLY A 73 8.20 16.82 8.41
N GLY A 74 7.08 16.87 9.12
CA GLY A 74 6.00 15.88 9.04
C GLY A 74 5.01 16.09 7.89
N GLU A 75 5.10 17.18 7.14
CA GLU A 75 4.12 17.55 6.11
C GLU A 75 4.10 16.58 4.93
N LEU A 76 5.28 16.19 4.43
CA LEU A 76 5.38 15.21 3.33
C LEU A 76 4.84 13.83 3.75
N PRO A 77 5.22 13.27 4.91
CA PRO A 77 4.57 12.08 5.44
C PRO A 77 3.05 12.22 5.56
N ALA A 78 2.54 13.35 6.05
CA ALA A 78 1.10 13.60 6.14
C ALA A 78 0.44 13.52 4.76
N MET A 79 1.01 14.15 3.74
CA MET A 79 0.49 14.11 2.37
C MET A 79 0.46 12.68 1.81
N VAL A 80 1.51 11.88 2.03
CA VAL A 80 1.57 10.46 1.62
C VAL A 80 0.45 9.66 2.31
N MET A 81 0.27 9.86 3.60
CA MET A 81 -0.77 9.16 4.36
C MET A 81 -2.17 9.61 3.95
N MET A 82 -2.40 10.91 3.82
CA MET A 82 -3.69 11.46 3.37
C MET A 82 -4.09 10.91 2.00
N ASP A 83 -3.18 10.84 1.03
CA ASP A 83 -3.46 10.24 -0.28
C ASP A 83 -3.85 8.78 -0.13
N ALA A 84 -3.03 7.98 0.55
CA ALA A 84 -3.28 6.55 0.73
C ALA A 84 -4.58 6.25 1.50
N ILE A 85 -4.91 7.06 2.51
CA ILE A 85 -6.14 6.93 3.31
C ILE A 85 -7.36 7.35 2.48
N SER A 86 -7.29 8.48 1.77
CA SER A 86 -8.39 9.00 0.96
C SER A 86 -8.82 8.02 -0.12
N ARG A 87 -7.89 7.29 -0.71
CA ARG A 87 -8.18 6.24 -1.70
C ARG A 87 -9.02 5.10 -1.14
N MET A 88 -9.03 4.90 0.18
CA MET A 88 -9.84 3.88 0.87
C MET A 88 -11.24 4.39 1.21
N VAL A 89 -11.51 5.68 1.09
CA VAL A 89 -12.83 6.27 1.37
C VAL A 89 -13.74 6.06 0.17
N PRO A 90 -14.95 5.50 0.35
CA PRO A 90 -15.90 5.29 -0.75
C PRO A 90 -16.21 6.58 -1.51
N GLY A 91 -16.21 6.50 -2.84
CA GLY A 91 -16.53 7.63 -3.72
C GLY A 91 -15.38 8.59 -4.01
N VAL A 92 -14.21 8.42 -3.42
CA VAL A 92 -13.02 9.23 -3.75
C VAL A 92 -12.40 8.79 -5.09
N LEU A 93 -12.32 7.49 -5.34
CA LEU A 93 -11.89 6.97 -6.64
C LEU A 93 -13.09 6.83 -7.58
N SER A 94 -12.92 7.26 -8.83
CA SER A 94 -13.94 7.17 -9.87
C SER A 94 -14.29 5.71 -10.23
N ASN A 95 -13.32 4.79 -10.06
CA ASN A 95 -13.50 3.36 -10.25
C ASN A 95 -13.16 2.63 -8.95
N GLN A 96 -14.17 2.19 -8.23
CA GLN A 96 -14.00 1.47 -6.96
C GLN A 96 -13.30 0.10 -7.14
N GLU A 97 -13.49 -0.56 -8.30
CA GLU A 97 -12.82 -1.82 -8.60
C GLU A 97 -11.29 -1.68 -8.71
N SER A 98 -10.79 -0.48 -9.06
CA SER A 98 -9.34 -0.23 -9.15
C SER A 98 -8.64 -0.45 -7.81
N GLY A 99 -9.25 -0.06 -6.68
CA GLY A 99 -8.68 -0.23 -5.35
C GLY A 99 -8.63 -1.69 -4.88
N GLU A 100 -9.48 -2.56 -5.43
CA GLU A 100 -9.56 -3.97 -5.03
C GLU A 100 -8.50 -4.85 -5.71
N THR A 101 -8.02 -4.46 -6.90
CA THR A 101 -7.06 -5.23 -7.70
C THR A 101 -5.62 -4.70 -7.62
N GLU A 102 -5.40 -3.58 -6.96
CA GLU A 102 -4.08 -2.95 -6.78
C GLU A 102 -3.17 -3.73 -5.84
N SER A 103 -1.87 -3.40 -5.86
CA SER A 103 -0.87 -3.98 -4.96
C SER A 103 -1.30 -3.86 -3.50
N PHE A 104 -1.09 -4.92 -2.74
CA PHE A 104 -1.42 -5.07 -1.31
C PHE A 104 -2.91 -5.25 -0.96
N SER A 105 -3.83 -5.22 -1.92
CA SER A 105 -5.25 -5.48 -1.64
C SER A 105 -5.49 -6.91 -1.16
N GLU A 106 -4.88 -7.90 -1.82
CA GLU A 106 -4.89 -9.32 -1.44
C GLU A 106 -3.53 -9.79 -0.87
N GLY A 107 -2.67 -8.87 -0.45
CA GLY A 107 -1.32 -9.19 0.03
C GLY A 107 -0.32 -9.55 -1.08
N LEU A 108 -0.66 -9.35 -2.35
CA LEU A 108 0.20 -9.55 -3.50
C LEU A 108 0.55 -8.23 -4.18
N LEU A 109 1.57 -8.24 -5.04
CA LEU A 109 1.81 -7.18 -6.01
C LEU A 109 0.84 -7.31 -7.18
N GLU A 110 0.46 -6.19 -7.76
CA GLU A 110 -0.35 -6.14 -8.96
C GLU A 110 0.34 -6.83 -10.16
N TYR A 111 -0.48 -7.41 -11.03
CA TYR A 111 -0.03 -8.00 -12.31
C TYR A 111 0.48 -6.91 -13.28
N PRO A 112 1.23 -7.28 -14.36
CA PRO A 112 1.74 -6.32 -15.34
C PRO A 112 0.60 -5.71 -16.15
N GLN A 113 0.62 -4.38 -16.27
CA GLN A 113 -0.30 -3.63 -17.10
C GLN A 113 0.27 -3.46 -18.51
N TYR A 114 -0.62 -3.46 -19.51
CA TYR A 114 -0.30 -3.23 -20.91
C TYR A 114 -1.21 -2.17 -21.49
N SER A 115 -0.66 -1.31 -22.34
CA SER A 115 -1.37 -0.26 -23.06
C SER A 115 -1.20 -0.45 -24.57
N ARG A 116 -1.90 0.36 -25.36
CA ARG A 116 -1.69 0.44 -26.81
C ARG A 116 -0.33 1.10 -27.10
N PRO A 117 0.33 0.70 -28.22
CA PRO A 117 -0.07 -0.29 -29.23
C PRO A 117 0.11 -1.75 -28.76
N GLU A 118 -0.47 -2.71 -29.50
CA GLU A 118 -0.37 -4.16 -29.23
C GLU A 118 1.06 -4.66 -29.31
N GLU A 119 1.87 -4.07 -30.19
CA GLU A 119 3.30 -4.36 -30.32
C GLU A 119 4.11 -3.08 -30.15
N TRP A 120 5.13 -3.14 -29.28
CA TRP A 120 6.04 -2.03 -29.01
C TRP A 120 7.49 -2.56 -28.92
N HIS A 121 8.37 -2.09 -29.81
CA HIS A 121 9.75 -2.54 -29.92
C HIS A 121 9.87 -4.09 -29.95
N GLU A 122 9.14 -4.72 -30.87
CA GLU A 122 9.09 -6.19 -31.05
C GLU A 122 8.52 -6.98 -29.85
N LYS A 123 8.05 -6.29 -28.82
CA LYS A 123 7.39 -6.88 -27.65
C LYS A 123 5.88 -6.79 -27.80
N LYS A 124 5.22 -7.94 -27.70
CA LYS A 124 3.77 -8.06 -27.88
C LYS A 124 3.03 -8.12 -26.55
N VAL A 125 1.83 -7.57 -26.54
CA VAL A 125 0.87 -7.81 -25.45
C VAL A 125 0.55 -9.30 -25.40
N PRO A 126 0.51 -9.93 -24.20
CA PRO A 126 0.16 -11.34 -24.08
C PRO A 126 -1.18 -11.65 -24.73
N PRO A 127 -1.26 -12.65 -25.63
CA PRO A 127 -2.48 -12.94 -26.40
C PRO A 127 -3.73 -13.21 -25.55
N VAL A 128 -3.54 -13.74 -24.35
CA VAL A 128 -4.64 -13.98 -23.40
C VAL A 128 -5.40 -12.70 -23.04
N LEU A 129 -4.71 -11.57 -22.97
CA LEU A 129 -5.33 -10.26 -22.67
C LEU A 129 -6.16 -9.71 -23.82
N LEU A 130 -5.91 -10.18 -25.05
CA LEU A 130 -6.62 -9.79 -26.27
C LEU A 130 -7.76 -10.78 -26.61
N SER A 131 -7.86 -11.89 -25.88
CA SER A 131 -8.80 -12.98 -26.20
C SER A 131 -10.26 -12.69 -25.87
N GLY A 132 -10.56 -11.68 -25.03
CA GLY A 132 -11.89 -11.43 -24.50
C GLY A 132 -12.43 -12.46 -23.50
N HIS A 133 -11.67 -13.51 -23.19
CA HIS A 133 -12.09 -14.55 -22.23
C HIS A 133 -11.76 -14.15 -20.80
N HIS A 134 -12.71 -13.51 -20.11
CA HIS A 134 -12.51 -12.98 -18.76
C HIS A 134 -11.90 -13.98 -17.77
N ALA A 135 -12.40 -15.23 -17.72
CA ALA A 135 -11.88 -16.24 -16.81
C ALA A 135 -10.39 -16.56 -17.05
N ASN A 136 -9.96 -16.60 -18.31
CA ASN A 136 -8.55 -16.85 -18.65
C ASN A 136 -7.69 -15.62 -18.32
N ILE A 137 -8.22 -14.41 -18.51
CA ILE A 137 -7.55 -13.16 -18.16
C ILE A 137 -7.35 -13.09 -16.66
N GLU A 138 -8.38 -13.35 -15.85
CA GLU A 138 -8.26 -13.33 -14.38
C GLU A 138 -7.27 -14.39 -13.86
N LYS A 139 -7.31 -15.59 -14.40
CA LYS A 139 -6.33 -16.63 -14.08
C LYS A 139 -4.91 -16.17 -14.39
N TRP A 140 -4.68 -15.60 -15.57
CA TRP A 140 -3.38 -15.09 -15.99
C TRP A 140 -2.92 -13.94 -15.07
N ARG A 141 -3.81 -13.00 -14.74
CA ARG A 141 -3.53 -11.89 -13.80
C ARG A 141 -3.07 -12.41 -12.45
N ARG A 142 -3.80 -13.38 -11.90
CA ARG A 142 -3.45 -14.03 -10.62
C ARG A 142 -2.08 -14.70 -10.67
N GLU A 143 -1.79 -15.46 -11.73
CA GLU A 143 -0.50 -16.11 -11.94
C GLU A 143 0.64 -15.10 -12.03
N GLN A 144 0.44 -14.00 -12.76
CA GLN A 144 1.43 -12.91 -12.87
C GLN A 144 1.67 -12.18 -11.53
N SER A 145 0.63 -11.93 -10.76
CA SER A 145 0.74 -11.34 -9.42
C SER A 145 1.57 -12.23 -8.48
N LEU A 146 1.29 -13.53 -8.47
CA LEU A 146 2.04 -14.51 -7.67
C LEU A 146 3.52 -14.56 -8.08
N MET A 147 3.80 -14.66 -9.37
CA MET A 147 5.17 -14.73 -9.91
C MET A 147 5.93 -13.43 -9.62
N ARG A 148 5.31 -12.27 -9.85
CA ARG A 148 5.91 -10.95 -9.58
C ARG A 148 6.21 -10.78 -8.10
N THR A 149 5.28 -11.17 -7.23
CA THR A 149 5.46 -11.12 -5.78
C THR A 149 6.56 -12.05 -5.33
N ALA A 150 6.59 -13.28 -5.84
CA ALA A 150 7.63 -14.26 -5.51
C ALA A 150 9.04 -13.79 -5.89
N LYS A 151 9.16 -13.03 -6.98
CA LYS A 151 10.43 -12.48 -7.47
C LYS A 151 10.87 -11.20 -6.75
N ARG A 152 9.94 -10.27 -6.52
CA ARG A 152 10.27 -8.90 -6.07
C ARG A 152 10.04 -8.65 -4.59
N ARG A 153 9.03 -9.29 -4.01
CA ARG A 153 8.60 -9.07 -2.62
C ARG A 153 8.16 -10.40 -1.97
N PRO A 154 9.10 -11.38 -1.89
CA PRO A 154 8.77 -12.74 -1.43
C PRO A 154 8.23 -12.81 0.01
N GLU A 155 8.50 -11.82 0.84
CA GLU A 155 7.99 -11.73 2.20
C GLU A 155 6.47 -11.52 2.25
N LEU A 156 5.87 -10.93 1.21
CA LEU A 156 4.42 -10.72 1.13
C LEU A 156 3.66 -12.03 0.99
N LEU A 157 4.25 -13.04 0.34
CA LEU A 157 3.61 -14.36 0.17
C LEU A 157 3.22 -15.02 1.50
N LYS A 158 3.89 -14.67 2.60
CA LYS A 158 3.58 -15.22 3.94
C LYS A 158 2.26 -14.71 4.49
N LYS A 159 1.76 -13.59 3.97
CA LYS A 159 0.53 -12.91 4.43
C LYS A 159 -0.61 -13.01 3.43
N ALA A 160 -0.33 -13.45 2.20
CA ALA A 160 -1.32 -13.61 1.15
C ALA A 160 -2.06 -14.95 1.27
N ASP A 161 -3.33 -14.95 0.87
CA ASP A 161 -4.10 -16.19 0.74
C ASP A 161 -3.66 -16.93 -0.54
N ILE A 162 -2.89 -18.00 -0.35
CA ILE A 162 -2.26 -18.77 -1.44
C ILE A 162 -2.61 -20.25 -1.28
N THR A 163 -3.24 -20.81 -2.30
CA THR A 163 -3.62 -22.23 -2.34
C THR A 163 -2.38 -23.14 -2.45
N ASN A 164 -2.52 -24.41 -2.05
CA ASN A 164 -1.46 -25.40 -2.18
C ASN A 164 -0.98 -25.58 -3.65
N LYS A 165 -1.90 -25.43 -4.61
CA LYS A 165 -1.58 -25.50 -6.05
C LYS A 165 -0.70 -24.32 -6.46
N GLU A 166 -1.03 -23.11 -6.04
CA GLU A 166 -0.24 -21.90 -6.32
C GLU A 166 1.14 -21.98 -5.64
N TRP A 167 1.24 -22.49 -4.41
CA TRP A 167 2.53 -22.73 -3.76
C TRP A 167 3.42 -23.69 -4.54
N ASN A 168 2.86 -24.73 -5.13
CA ASN A 168 3.62 -25.65 -5.99
C ASN A 168 4.11 -24.96 -7.26
N GLN A 169 3.29 -24.11 -7.90
CA GLN A 169 3.71 -23.30 -9.04
C GLN A 169 4.85 -22.35 -8.68
N ILE A 170 4.75 -21.62 -7.56
CA ILE A 170 5.81 -20.71 -7.09
C ILE A 170 7.13 -21.47 -6.87
N ARG A 171 7.08 -22.66 -6.30
CA ARG A 171 8.28 -23.50 -6.10
C ARG A 171 8.92 -23.93 -7.42
N GLN A 172 8.10 -24.26 -8.41
CA GLN A 172 8.56 -24.61 -9.74
C GLN A 172 9.25 -23.42 -10.42
N TRP A 173 8.61 -22.25 -10.48
CA TRP A 173 9.19 -21.04 -11.05
C TRP A 173 10.53 -20.64 -10.42
N ARG A 174 10.65 -20.77 -9.10
CA ARG A 174 11.91 -20.50 -8.39
C ARG A 174 13.03 -21.47 -8.77
N LYS A 175 12.71 -22.72 -9.06
CA LYS A 175 13.70 -23.70 -9.52
C LYS A 175 14.16 -23.38 -10.95
N GLU A 176 13.23 -23.05 -11.83
CA GLU A 176 13.50 -22.68 -13.22
C GLU A 176 14.37 -21.43 -13.31
N SER A 177 14.02 -20.36 -12.57
CA SER A 177 14.80 -19.11 -12.53
C SER A 177 16.24 -19.32 -11.99
N LYS A 178 16.45 -20.20 -11.02
CA LYS A 178 17.81 -20.53 -10.55
C LYS A 178 18.62 -21.28 -11.59
N ALA A 179 18.00 -22.22 -12.29
CA ALA A 179 18.68 -23.00 -13.33
C ALA A 179 19.06 -22.13 -14.56
N GLU A 180 18.38 -21.02 -14.81
CA GLU A 180 18.75 -20.04 -15.84
C GLU A 180 19.95 -19.19 -15.41
N THR A 181 19.97 -18.71 -14.16
CA THR A 181 21.07 -17.88 -13.62
C THR A 181 22.38 -18.65 -13.47
N ASP A 182 22.33 -19.96 -13.23
CA ASP A 182 23.52 -20.82 -13.11
C ASP A 182 24.12 -21.20 -14.49
N LYS A 183 23.50 -20.78 -15.59
CA LYS A 183 23.97 -21.03 -16.97
C LYS A 183 24.58 -19.80 -17.67
N GLU A 184 24.47 -18.63 -17.08
CA GLU A 184 25.13 -17.38 -17.49
C GLU A 184 26.45 -17.17 -16.70
#